data_54fcdc591ccfbf78f53aa541a357c5e7
#
_entry.id   54fcdc591ccfbf78f53aa541a357c5e7
#
_cell.length_a   1.000
_cell.length_b   1.000
_cell.length_c   1.000
_cell.angle_alpha   90.00
_cell.angle_beta   90.00
_cell.angle_gamma   90.00
#
_symmetry.space_group_name_H-M   'P 1'
#
loop_
_entity.id
_entity.type
_entity.pdbx_description
1 polymer ?
#
loop_
_entity_poly.entity_id
_entity_poly.type
_entity_poly.pdbx_seq_one_letter_code
_entity_poly.pdbx_strand_id
1 'polypeptide(L)'
;MPVTSATCSPDSVQFPAKAGSSDELEQSLALFHHMSGRLGESQFMLQARVAGLKDQLAESAAQRLQEFDEKERLASRLQSLLDLLPGGVIVIDGQGMVREANPVALELLGAPLEGALWREVIARSFSPRRDDGHEISLRDGRRVSIATRSLNVEPGQLVLLTDLTETRRLQEQLARHERLSALGRMVASLAHQIRTPLSTALLYASHLEQG
;
A
#
# COMPACT_ATOMS: atom_id res chain seq x y z
N MET A 1 3.85 -32.79 87.89
CA MET A 1 3.52 -34.22 87.97
C MET A 1 4.15 -34.87 86.76
N PRO A 2 4.76 -36.04 86.93
CA PRO A 2 6.18 -36.18 86.56
C PRO A 2 6.39 -36.79 85.17
N VAL A 3 7.51 -36.40 84.66
CA VAL A 3 8.20 -36.84 83.43
C VAL A 3 8.65 -38.31 83.61
N THR A 4 8.30 -39.16 82.65
CA THR A 4 8.92 -40.49 82.59
C THR A 4 9.86 -40.53 81.37
N SER A 5 11.14 -40.53 81.71
CA SER A 5 12.23 -40.78 80.77
C SER A 5 12.25 -42.26 80.39
N ALA A 6 12.09 -42.51 79.10
CA ALA A 6 12.37 -43.80 78.47
C ALA A 6 13.69 -43.72 77.74
N THR A 7 14.70 -44.27 78.32
CA THR A 7 16.02 -44.59 77.76
C THR A 7 15.84 -45.71 76.74
N CYS A 8 16.02 -45.36 75.44
CA CYS A 8 16.10 -46.34 74.38
C CYS A 8 17.59 -46.57 74.08
N SER A 9 18.05 -47.76 74.31
CA SER A 9 19.42 -48.26 74.02
C SER A 9 19.64 -48.24 72.47
N PRO A 10 20.85 -47.94 72.03
CA PRO A 10 21.17 -48.04 70.60
C PRO A 10 21.34 -49.50 70.24
N ASP A 11 20.36 -50.00 69.54
CA ASP A 11 20.45 -51.32 68.91
C ASP A 11 21.49 -51.24 67.77
N SER A 12 22.56 -51.95 67.97
CA SER A 12 23.69 -52.10 67.05
C SER A 12 23.22 -52.87 65.79
N VAL A 13 22.91 -52.16 64.79
CA VAL A 13 22.70 -52.72 63.45
C VAL A 13 24.09 -53.23 63.00
N GLN A 14 24.33 -54.49 63.14
CA GLN A 14 25.43 -55.19 62.51
C GLN A 14 25.17 -55.29 61.03
N PHE A 15 25.85 -54.46 60.24
CA PHE A 15 25.99 -54.69 58.84
C PHE A 15 26.84 -55.93 58.58
N PRO A 16 26.37 -56.89 57.82
CA PRO A 16 27.23 -58.02 57.47
C PRO A 16 28.30 -57.48 56.52
N ALA A 17 29.53 -57.43 56.99
CA ALA A 17 30.70 -57.24 56.15
C ALA A 17 30.82 -58.48 55.24
N LYS A 18 30.11 -58.46 54.15
CA LYS A 18 30.40 -59.42 53.09
C LYS A 18 31.64 -58.84 52.39
N ALA A 19 32.77 -59.46 52.58
CA ALA A 19 33.97 -59.21 51.83
C ALA A 19 33.65 -59.53 50.36
N GLY A 20 33.27 -58.55 49.63
CA GLY A 20 33.25 -58.61 48.22
C GLY A 20 34.66 -58.89 47.72
N SER A 21 34.84 -59.88 46.92
CA SER A 21 36.13 -60.18 46.31
C SER A 21 36.65 -58.95 45.55
N SER A 22 37.97 -58.74 45.61
CA SER A 22 38.63 -57.62 44.88
C SER A 22 38.13 -57.45 43.40
N ASP A 23 37.79 -58.57 42.82
CA ASP A 23 37.21 -58.67 41.47
C ASP A 23 35.81 -57.97 41.28
N GLU A 24 34.92 -58.09 42.25
CA GLU A 24 33.60 -57.44 42.22
C GLU A 24 33.70 -55.91 42.35
N LEU A 25 34.66 -55.43 43.13
CA LEU A 25 34.97 -54.03 43.26
C LEU A 25 35.57 -53.47 41.95
N GLU A 26 36.48 -54.15 41.33
CA GLU A 26 37.07 -53.79 40.07
C GLU A 26 36.03 -53.76 38.90
N GLN A 27 35.15 -54.76 38.89
CA GLN A 27 34.04 -54.79 37.88
C GLN A 27 33.06 -53.62 38.08
N SER A 28 32.68 -53.30 39.33
CA SER A 28 31.80 -52.20 39.61
C SER A 28 32.41 -50.81 39.26
N LEU A 29 33.72 -50.66 39.50
CA LEU A 29 34.48 -49.46 39.14
C LEU A 29 34.64 -49.31 37.69
N ALA A 30 34.89 -50.42 36.93
CA ALA A 30 34.93 -50.39 35.46
C ALA A 30 33.57 -50.04 34.82
N LEU A 31 32.47 -50.58 35.41
CA LEU A 31 31.11 -50.24 34.96
C LEU A 31 30.80 -48.76 35.21
N PHE A 32 31.18 -48.25 36.37
CA PHE A 32 31.01 -46.84 36.72
C PHE A 32 31.80 -45.91 35.78
N HIS A 33 33.05 -46.23 35.48
CA HIS A 33 33.85 -45.48 34.50
C HIS A 33 33.26 -45.50 33.09
N HIS A 34 32.76 -46.67 32.66
CA HIS A 34 32.13 -46.84 31.37
C HIS A 34 30.81 -46.00 31.27
N MET A 35 29.97 -46.04 32.31
CA MET A 35 28.74 -45.26 32.40
C MET A 35 29.03 -43.77 32.47
N SER A 36 30.01 -43.34 33.25
CA SER A 36 30.44 -41.95 33.41
C SER A 36 30.99 -41.41 32.06
N GLY A 37 31.78 -42.20 31.34
CA GLY A 37 32.27 -41.84 30.01
C GLY A 37 31.12 -41.62 29.02
N ARG A 38 30.16 -42.55 28.96
CA ARG A 38 28.98 -42.43 28.11
C ARG A 38 28.10 -41.23 28.43
N LEU A 39 27.94 -40.90 29.72
CA LEU A 39 27.22 -39.70 30.15
C LEU A 39 27.96 -38.44 29.69
N GLY A 40 29.28 -38.39 29.81
CA GLY A 40 30.10 -37.27 29.35
C GLY A 40 30.00 -37.06 27.83
N GLU A 41 30.10 -38.15 27.05
CA GLU A 41 29.93 -38.09 25.60
C GLU A 41 28.52 -37.61 25.19
N SER A 42 27.47 -38.15 25.87
CA SER A 42 26.09 -37.73 25.64
C SER A 42 25.87 -36.25 25.97
N GLN A 43 26.41 -35.76 27.07
CA GLN A 43 26.34 -34.33 27.42
C GLN A 43 27.06 -33.45 26.41
N PHE A 44 28.24 -33.85 25.96
CA PHE A 44 28.99 -33.13 24.94
C PHE A 44 28.22 -33.06 23.60
N MET A 45 27.66 -34.17 23.15
CA MET A 45 26.85 -34.24 21.96
C MET A 45 25.58 -33.37 22.04
N LEU A 46 24.92 -33.39 23.22
CA LEU A 46 23.76 -32.54 23.47
C LEU A 46 24.12 -31.05 23.47
N GLN A 47 25.22 -30.66 24.10
CA GLN A 47 25.71 -29.30 24.12
C GLN A 47 26.05 -28.80 22.70
N ALA A 48 26.75 -29.62 21.92
CA ALA A 48 27.08 -29.33 20.52
C ALA A 48 25.81 -29.13 19.67
N ARG A 49 24.81 -30.01 19.88
CA ARG A 49 23.53 -29.89 19.18
C ARG A 49 22.72 -28.64 19.57
N VAL A 50 22.72 -28.31 20.86
CA VAL A 50 22.08 -27.07 21.36
C VAL A 50 22.77 -25.82 20.79
N ALA A 51 24.11 -25.81 20.71
CA ALA A 51 24.87 -24.74 20.11
C ALA A 51 24.50 -24.59 18.60
N GLY A 52 24.54 -25.69 17.87
CA GLY A 52 24.18 -25.68 16.45
C GLY A 52 22.73 -25.22 16.19
N LEU A 53 21.77 -25.63 17.03
CA LEU A 53 20.38 -25.17 16.94
C LEU A 53 20.24 -23.68 17.27
N LYS A 54 21.01 -23.16 18.22
CA LYS A 54 21.04 -21.74 18.54
C LYS A 54 21.58 -20.92 17.37
N ASP A 55 22.64 -21.38 16.72
CA ASP A 55 23.20 -20.71 15.54
C ASP A 55 22.22 -20.70 14.36
N GLN A 56 21.58 -21.83 14.08
CA GLN A 56 20.52 -21.90 13.06
C GLN A 56 19.33 -20.99 13.36
N LEU A 57 18.92 -20.93 14.63
CA LEU A 57 17.83 -20.05 15.04
C LEU A 57 18.22 -18.58 14.87
N ALA A 58 19.44 -18.20 15.25
CA ALA A 58 19.94 -16.84 15.07
C ALA A 58 20.03 -16.45 13.61
N GLU A 59 20.52 -17.35 12.75
CA GLU A 59 20.58 -17.12 11.31
C GLU A 59 19.19 -16.97 10.69
N SER A 60 18.26 -17.87 11.04
CA SER A 60 16.86 -17.79 10.58
C SER A 60 16.16 -16.52 11.06
N ALA A 61 16.43 -16.09 12.28
CA ALA A 61 15.89 -14.84 12.81
C ALA A 61 16.44 -13.62 12.06
N ALA A 62 17.74 -13.61 11.77
CA ALA A 62 18.38 -12.54 10.99
C ALA A 62 17.82 -12.46 9.58
N GLN A 63 17.64 -13.59 8.90
CA GLN A 63 17.04 -13.66 7.56
C GLN A 63 15.61 -13.10 7.55
N ARG A 64 14.78 -13.53 8.52
CA ARG A 64 13.40 -13.02 8.64
C ARG A 64 13.35 -11.51 8.86
N LEU A 65 14.28 -10.99 9.67
CA LEU A 65 14.36 -9.55 9.91
C LEU A 65 14.71 -8.79 8.63
N GLN A 66 15.66 -9.30 7.85
CA GLN A 66 16.03 -8.71 6.55
C GLN A 66 14.85 -8.73 5.57
N GLU A 67 14.15 -9.88 5.45
CA GLU A 67 12.96 -9.99 4.59
C GLU A 67 11.86 -9.02 5.03
N PHE A 68 11.70 -8.81 6.32
CA PHE A 68 10.73 -7.86 6.86
C PHE A 68 11.10 -6.41 6.50
N ASP A 69 12.36 -6.03 6.71
CA ASP A 69 12.87 -4.70 6.36
C ASP A 69 12.74 -4.41 4.86
N GLU A 70 13.03 -5.42 4.01
CA GLU A 70 12.87 -5.28 2.57
C GLU A 70 11.40 -5.08 2.17
N LYS A 71 10.49 -5.85 2.75
CA LYS A 71 9.04 -5.72 2.52
C LYS A 71 8.53 -4.35 2.98
N GLU A 72 8.97 -3.87 4.13
CA GLU A 72 8.59 -2.56 4.66
C GLU A 72 9.09 -1.42 3.76
N ARG A 73 10.35 -1.51 3.31
CA ARG A 73 10.90 -0.54 2.34
C ARG A 73 10.14 -0.53 1.03
N LEU A 74 9.79 -1.71 0.52
CA LEU A 74 9.03 -1.82 -0.72
C LEU A 74 7.61 -1.25 -0.56
N ALA A 75 6.93 -1.57 0.52
CA ALA A 75 5.60 -1.03 0.83
C ALA A 75 5.63 0.49 0.97
N SER A 76 6.58 1.05 1.73
CA SER A 76 6.78 2.50 1.87
C SER A 76 7.06 3.19 0.53
N ARG A 77 7.88 2.56 -0.33
CA ARG A 77 8.16 3.09 -1.66
C ARG A 77 6.92 3.08 -2.56
N LEU A 78 6.12 2.00 -2.52
CA LEU A 78 4.87 1.92 -3.28
C LEU A 78 3.87 2.98 -2.81
N GLN A 79 3.74 3.16 -1.50
CA GLN A 79 2.89 4.21 -0.93
C GLN A 79 3.32 5.59 -1.41
N SER A 80 4.62 5.90 -1.34
CA SER A 80 5.14 7.19 -1.82
C SER A 80 4.86 7.42 -3.31
N LEU A 81 4.94 6.36 -4.13
CA LEU A 81 4.62 6.47 -5.56
C LEU A 81 3.13 6.73 -5.78
N LEU A 82 2.24 6.10 -5.02
CA LEU A 82 0.80 6.35 -5.09
C LEU A 82 0.45 7.77 -4.67
N ASP A 83 1.13 8.30 -3.66
CA ASP A 83 0.91 9.66 -3.17
C ASP A 83 1.38 10.74 -4.16
N LEU A 84 2.39 10.43 -4.99
CA LEU A 84 2.92 11.33 -6.02
C LEU A 84 2.11 11.31 -7.34
N LEU A 85 1.18 10.37 -7.50
CA LEU A 85 0.37 10.32 -8.72
C LEU A 85 -0.55 11.54 -8.81
N PRO A 86 -0.60 12.23 -9.98
CA PRO A 86 -1.48 13.39 -10.18
C PRO A 86 -2.95 12.99 -10.42
N GLY A 87 -3.38 11.87 -9.86
CA GLY A 87 -4.72 11.32 -9.98
C GLY A 87 -5.18 10.63 -8.71
N GLY A 88 -6.49 10.65 -8.47
CA GLY A 88 -7.09 9.93 -7.35
C GLY A 88 -7.08 8.43 -7.63
N VAL A 89 -6.51 7.66 -6.71
CA VAL A 89 -6.48 6.19 -6.75
C VAL A 89 -7.29 5.65 -5.60
N ILE A 90 -8.22 4.74 -5.90
CA ILE A 90 -9.11 4.13 -4.92
C ILE A 90 -9.13 2.64 -5.15
N VAL A 91 -8.94 1.87 -4.10
CA VAL A 91 -9.08 0.41 -4.09
C VAL A 91 -10.41 0.04 -3.44
N ILE A 92 -11.20 -0.72 -4.17
CA ILE A 92 -12.54 -1.17 -3.74
C ILE A 92 -12.51 -2.70 -3.66
N ASP A 93 -13.04 -3.27 -2.58
CA ASP A 93 -13.13 -4.71 -2.42
C ASP A 93 -14.32 -5.33 -3.19
N GLY A 94 -14.43 -6.67 -3.15
CA GLY A 94 -15.52 -7.40 -3.80
C GLY A 94 -16.92 -7.12 -3.24
N GLN A 95 -17.03 -6.43 -2.11
CA GLN A 95 -18.29 -5.99 -1.50
C GLN A 95 -18.65 -4.55 -1.86
N GLY A 96 -17.76 -3.85 -2.58
CA GLY A 96 -17.95 -2.45 -2.95
C GLY A 96 -17.55 -1.46 -1.86
N MET A 97 -16.74 -1.88 -0.89
CA MET A 97 -16.22 -1.03 0.17
C MET A 97 -14.86 -0.48 -0.22
N VAL A 98 -14.63 0.79 0.02
CA VAL A 98 -13.33 1.45 -0.20
C VAL A 98 -12.34 0.96 0.86
N ARG A 99 -11.25 0.32 0.42
CA ARG A 99 -10.18 -0.19 1.26
C ARG A 99 -9.06 0.81 1.43
N GLU A 100 -8.65 1.42 0.32
CA GLU A 100 -7.54 2.37 0.29
C GLU A 100 -7.89 3.53 -0.64
N ALA A 101 -7.39 4.72 -0.31
CA ALA A 101 -7.52 5.90 -1.13
C ALA A 101 -6.28 6.78 -0.96
N ASN A 102 -5.70 7.26 -2.07
CA ASN A 102 -4.57 8.18 -2.00
C ASN A 102 -5.04 9.61 -1.64
N PRO A 103 -4.13 10.52 -1.23
CA PRO A 103 -4.48 11.89 -0.86
C PRO A 103 -5.25 12.65 -1.93
N VAL A 104 -4.92 12.46 -3.22
CA VAL A 104 -5.61 13.12 -4.33
C VAL A 104 -7.07 12.67 -4.45
N ALA A 105 -7.37 11.39 -4.18
CA ALA A 105 -8.75 10.91 -4.15
C ALA A 105 -9.55 11.57 -3.01
N LEU A 106 -8.91 11.76 -1.83
CA LEU A 106 -9.52 12.47 -0.70
C LEU A 106 -9.79 13.94 -1.02
N GLU A 107 -8.89 14.61 -1.74
CA GLU A 107 -9.09 16.00 -2.19
C GLU A 107 -10.22 16.14 -3.22
N LEU A 108 -10.36 15.15 -4.12
CA LEU A 108 -11.39 15.17 -5.16
C LEU A 108 -12.78 14.82 -4.63
N LEU A 109 -12.90 13.81 -3.78
CA LEU A 109 -14.20 13.25 -3.37
C LEU A 109 -14.60 13.64 -1.94
N GLY A 110 -13.67 14.18 -1.16
CA GLY A 110 -13.88 14.53 0.25
C GLY A 110 -13.81 13.34 1.21
N ALA A 111 -13.47 13.60 2.46
CA ALA A 111 -13.43 12.59 3.52
C ALA A 111 -14.84 12.33 4.11
N PRO A 112 -15.08 11.15 4.74
CA PRO A 112 -14.26 9.96 4.74
C PRO A 112 -14.43 9.12 3.47
N LEU A 113 -13.36 8.46 3.00
CA LEU A 113 -13.43 7.51 1.87
C LEU A 113 -13.23 6.08 2.34
N GLU A 114 -12.20 5.83 3.13
CA GLU A 114 -11.88 4.49 3.63
C GLU A 114 -12.99 3.96 4.53
N GLY A 115 -13.37 2.72 4.31
CA GLY A 115 -14.48 2.07 5.03
C GLY A 115 -15.88 2.50 4.56
N ALA A 116 -16.01 3.43 3.62
CA ALA A 116 -17.30 3.82 3.05
C ALA A 116 -17.68 2.91 1.87
N LEU A 117 -18.96 2.75 1.63
CA LEU A 117 -19.46 2.08 0.44
C LEU A 117 -19.28 2.99 -0.79
N TRP A 118 -18.69 2.46 -1.85
CA TRP A 118 -18.43 3.23 -3.08
C TRP A 118 -19.69 3.90 -3.66
N ARG A 119 -20.83 3.22 -3.62
CA ARG A 119 -22.12 3.79 -4.03
C ARG A 119 -22.52 5.05 -3.24
N GLU A 120 -22.16 5.12 -1.95
CA GLU A 120 -22.45 6.29 -1.11
C GLU A 120 -21.51 7.44 -1.43
N VAL A 121 -20.24 7.13 -1.71
CA VAL A 121 -19.27 8.10 -2.20
C VAL A 121 -19.71 8.69 -3.53
N ILE A 122 -20.18 7.85 -4.48
CA ILE A 122 -20.74 8.30 -5.75
C ILE A 122 -21.91 9.25 -5.50
N ALA A 123 -22.89 8.84 -4.71
CA ALA A 123 -24.09 9.65 -4.43
C ALA A 123 -23.77 10.99 -3.78
N ARG A 124 -22.71 11.03 -2.96
CA ARG A 124 -22.27 12.24 -2.23
C ARG A 124 -21.47 13.20 -3.11
N SER A 125 -20.54 12.69 -3.92
CA SER A 125 -19.50 13.50 -4.56
C SER A 125 -19.77 13.78 -6.02
N PHE A 126 -20.50 12.91 -6.72
CA PHE A 126 -20.75 13.05 -8.15
C PHE A 126 -22.08 13.77 -8.44
N SER A 127 -22.10 14.55 -9.51
CA SER A 127 -23.29 15.25 -10.02
C SER A 127 -23.27 15.19 -11.56
N PRO A 128 -23.58 14.02 -12.16
CA PRO A 128 -23.51 13.84 -13.61
C PRO A 128 -24.39 14.85 -14.34
N ARG A 129 -23.86 15.48 -15.40
CA ARG A 129 -24.55 16.44 -16.27
C ARG A 129 -24.75 15.84 -17.66
N ARG A 130 -25.70 16.38 -18.41
CA ARG A 130 -26.02 15.90 -19.75
C ARG A 130 -24.90 16.12 -20.79
N ASP A 131 -23.99 17.03 -20.51
CA ASP A 131 -22.86 17.42 -21.35
C ASP A 131 -21.52 16.78 -20.93
N ASP A 132 -21.53 15.86 -19.94
CA ASP A 132 -20.31 15.26 -19.41
C ASP A 132 -19.61 14.31 -20.40
N GLY A 133 -20.35 13.69 -21.35
CA GLY A 133 -19.76 12.76 -22.32
C GLY A 133 -19.10 11.55 -21.66
N HIS A 134 -17.76 11.44 -21.76
CA HIS A 134 -16.95 10.38 -21.10
C HIS A 134 -16.37 10.84 -19.77
N GLU A 135 -16.69 12.03 -19.32
CA GLU A 135 -16.26 12.61 -18.06
C GLU A 135 -17.45 12.67 -17.11
N ILE A 136 -17.21 12.91 -15.84
CA ILE A 136 -18.27 13.08 -14.86
C ILE A 136 -18.00 14.35 -14.07
N SER A 137 -19.02 15.18 -13.90
CA SER A 137 -18.94 16.37 -13.07
C SER A 137 -19.07 15.99 -11.59
N LEU A 138 -18.20 16.55 -10.77
CA LEU A 138 -18.33 16.52 -9.31
C LEU A 138 -19.25 17.64 -8.84
N ARG A 139 -19.75 17.55 -7.62
CA ARG A 139 -20.63 18.57 -7.02
C ARG A 139 -19.95 19.92 -6.80
N ASP A 140 -18.62 19.93 -6.62
CA ASP A 140 -17.80 21.12 -6.50
C ASP A 140 -17.53 21.82 -7.83
N GLY A 141 -17.97 21.22 -8.95
CA GLY A 141 -17.83 21.74 -10.30
C GLY A 141 -16.61 21.25 -11.05
N ARG A 142 -15.74 20.46 -10.45
CA ARG A 142 -14.62 19.81 -11.13
C ARG A 142 -15.12 18.75 -12.11
N ARG A 143 -14.35 18.52 -13.17
CA ARG A 143 -14.60 17.46 -14.15
C ARG A 143 -13.54 16.38 -14.02
N VAL A 144 -13.97 15.14 -13.81
CA VAL A 144 -13.07 14.00 -13.65
C VAL A 144 -13.36 12.92 -14.69
N SER A 145 -12.29 12.28 -15.15
CA SER A 145 -12.38 11.03 -15.90
C SER A 145 -12.23 9.86 -14.93
N ILE A 146 -13.02 8.81 -15.13
CA ILE A 146 -13.00 7.60 -14.31
C ILE A 146 -12.56 6.42 -15.16
N ALA A 147 -11.50 5.75 -14.74
CA ALA A 147 -11.07 4.48 -15.30
C ALA A 147 -11.11 3.40 -14.21
N THR A 148 -11.76 2.27 -14.50
CA THR A 148 -11.87 1.15 -13.56
C THR A 148 -11.13 -0.06 -14.11
N ARG A 149 -10.38 -0.75 -13.26
CA ARG A 149 -9.68 -2.00 -13.55
C ARG A 149 -9.94 -3.03 -12.46
N SER A 150 -10.19 -4.27 -12.85
CA SER A 150 -10.31 -5.38 -11.90
C SER A 150 -8.94 -5.76 -11.36
N LEU A 151 -8.86 -6.06 -10.07
CA LEU A 151 -7.66 -6.62 -9.44
C LEU A 151 -7.56 -8.12 -9.77
N ASN A 152 -6.36 -8.56 -10.16
CA ASN A 152 -6.16 -9.96 -10.59
C ASN A 152 -5.94 -10.93 -9.42
N VAL A 153 -5.52 -10.41 -8.27
CA VAL A 153 -5.08 -11.21 -7.11
C VAL A 153 -6.20 -11.36 -6.07
N GLU A 154 -7.03 -10.34 -5.92
CA GLU A 154 -8.13 -10.30 -4.95
C GLU A 154 -9.41 -9.84 -5.64
N PRO A 155 -10.59 -10.30 -5.18
CA PRO A 155 -11.86 -9.81 -5.71
C PRO A 155 -12.02 -8.33 -5.33
N GLY A 156 -11.85 -7.45 -6.32
CA GLY A 156 -11.91 -6.01 -6.13
C GLY A 156 -11.64 -5.24 -7.41
N GLN A 157 -11.70 -3.92 -7.29
CA GLN A 157 -11.52 -2.99 -8.40
C GLN A 157 -10.61 -1.83 -7.99
N LEU A 158 -9.75 -1.43 -8.91
CA LEU A 158 -9.00 -0.18 -8.83
C LEU A 158 -9.75 0.88 -9.62
N VAL A 159 -10.05 2.00 -9.00
CA VAL A 159 -10.64 3.18 -9.64
C VAL A 159 -9.59 4.28 -9.71
N LEU A 160 -9.34 4.77 -10.91
CA LEU A 160 -8.47 5.91 -11.18
C LEU A 160 -9.33 7.11 -11.55
N LEU A 161 -9.13 8.22 -10.86
CA LEU A 161 -9.77 9.50 -11.09
C LEU A 161 -8.74 10.49 -11.62
N THR A 162 -8.99 11.08 -12.77
CA THR A 162 -8.12 12.12 -13.33
C THR A 162 -8.90 13.44 -13.39
N ASP A 163 -8.37 14.48 -12.75
CA ASP A 163 -8.95 15.82 -12.82
C ASP A 163 -8.64 16.43 -14.20
N LEU A 164 -9.66 16.76 -14.94
CA LEU A 164 -9.59 17.37 -16.27
C LEU A 164 -10.06 18.83 -16.28
N THR A 165 -10.33 19.40 -15.12
CA THR A 165 -10.91 20.74 -14.98
C THR A 165 -10.10 21.82 -15.70
N GLU A 166 -8.80 21.86 -15.43
CA GLU A 166 -7.91 22.84 -16.05
C GLU A 166 -7.71 22.58 -17.56
N THR A 167 -7.58 21.30 -17.93
CA THR A 167 -7.46 20.89 -19.34
C THR A 167 -8.69 21.37 -20.14
N ARG A 168 -9.88 21.17 -19.60
CA ARG A 168 -11.13 21.62 -20.24
C ARG A 168 -11.22 23.13 -20.32
N ARG A 169 -10.86 23.83 -19.26
CA ARG A 169 -10.82 25.28 -19.22
C ARG A 169 -9.91 25.85 -20.32
N LEU A 170 -8.73 25.29 -20.47
CA LEU A 170 -7.80 25.69 -21.53
C LEU A 170 -8.32 25.38 -22.92
N GLN A 171 -8.95 24.22 -23.12
CA GLN A 171 -9.60 23.86 -24.40
C GLN A 171 -10.73 24.83 -24.75
N GLU A 172 -11.59 25.18 -23.81
CA GLU A 172 -12.68 26.15 -24.01
C GLU A 172 -12.14 27.55 -24.35
N GLN A 173 -11.09 27.99 -23.67
CA GLN A 173 -10.43 29.27 -23.99
C GLN A 173 -9.84 29.26 -25.38
N LEU A 174 -9.16 28.18 -25.78
CA LEU A 174 -8.61 28.05 -27.14
C LEU A 174 -9.72 28.08 -28.20
N ALA A 175 -10.76 27.26 -28.03
CA ALA A 175 -11.90 27.24 -28.96
C ALA A 175 -12.59 28.59 -29.08
N ARG A 176 -12.72 29.33 -27.96
CA ARG A 176 -13.25 30.70 -27.97
C ARG A 176 -12.34 31.65 -28.75
N HIS A 177 -11.04 31.55 -28.54
CA HIS A 177 -10.06 32.38 -29.27
C HIS A 177 -10.07 32.10 -30.79
N GLU A 178 -10.13 30.83 -31.18
CA GLU A 178 -10.24 30.43 -32.56
C GLU A 178 -11.51 30.96 -33.23
N ARG A 179 -12.66 30.88 -32.57
CA ARG A 179 -13.93 31.44 -33.07
C ARG A 179 -13.85 32.94 -33.26
N LEU A 180 -13.29 33.67 -32.29
CA LEU A 180 -13.12 35.13 -32.39
C LEU A 180 -12.16 35.51 -33.54
N SER A 181 -11.07 34.76 -33.68
CA SER A 181 -10.13 34.97 -34.79
C SER A 181 -10.74 34.68 -36.16
N ALA A 182 -11.52 33.59 -36.26
CA ALA A 182 -12.27 33.30 -37.51
C ALA A 182 -13.29 34.37 -37.85
N LEU A 183 -14.03 34.86 -36.86
CA LEU A 183 -14.98 35.95 -37.01
C LEU A 183 -14.27 37.25 -37.45
N GLY A 184 -13.12 37.58 -36.83
CA GLY A 184 -12.32 38.75 -37.22
C GLY A 184 -11.83 38.68 -38.66
N ARG A 185 -11.36 37.53 -39.13
CA ARG A 185 -10.98 37.33 -40.55
C ARG A 185 -12.16 37.49 -41.48
N MET A 186 -13.33 36.95 -41.13
CA MET A 186 -14.55 37.08 -41.93
C MET A 186 -14.99 38.54 -42.03
N VAL A 187 -15.03 39.29 -40.95
CA VAL A 187 -15.37 40.71 -40.93
C VAL A 187 -14.39 41.53 -41.75
N ALA A 188 -13.08 41.27 -41.63
CA ALA A 188 -12.07 41.95 -42.44
C ALA A 188 -12.25 41.67 -43.93
N SER A 189 -12.59 40.44 -44.34
CA SER A 189 -12.90 40.08 -45.74
C SER A 189 -14.13 40.77 -46.23
N LEU A 190 -15.22 40.80 -45.47
CA LEU A 190 -16.46 41.53 -45.84
C LEU A 190 -16.22 43.02 -45.95
N ALA A 191 -15.48 43.63 -45.04
CA ALA A 191 -15.13 45.05 -45.13
C ALA A 191 -14.35 45.38 -46.40
N HIS A 192 -13.43 44.50 -46.82
CA HIS A 192 -12.69 44.64 -48.06
C HIS A 192 -13.61 44.52 -49.30
N GLN A 193 -14.50 43.54 -49.30
CA GLN A 193 -15.48 43.32 -50.38
C GLN A 193 -16.49 44.45 -50.52
N ILE A 194 -16.86 45.15 -49.46
CA ILE A 194 -17.75 46.31 -49.48
C ILE A 194 -16.99 47.56 -49.90
N ARG A 195 -15.76 47.76 -49.48
CA ARG A 195 -14.94 48.93 -49.83
C ARG A 195 -14.74 49.06 -51.33
N THR A 196 -14.49 47.96 -52.01
CA THR A 196 -14.24 47.98 -53.49
C THR A 196 -15.40 48.54 -54.30
N PRO A 197 -16.65 48.06 -54.21
CA PRO A 197 -17.76 48.60 -54.98
C PRO A 197 -18.14 50.03 -54.54
N LEU A 198 -17.99 50.32 -53.21
CA LEU A 198 -18.27 51.67 -52.71
C LEU A 198 -17.27 52.70 -53.24
N SER A 199 -15.97 52.36 -53.29
CA SER A 199 -14.96 53.23 -53.90
C SER A 199 -15.21 53.43 -55.40
N THR A 200 -15.65 52.39 -56.12
CA THR A 200 -16.02 52.50 -57.54
C THR A 200 -17.24 53.38 -57.73
N ALA A 201 -18.28 53.22 -56.92
CA ALA A 201 -19.49 54.08 -56.98
C ALA A 201 -19.17 55.55 -56.67
N LEU A 202 -18.30 55.82 -55.67
CA LEU A 202 -17.81 57.16 -55.33
C LEU A 202 -17.06 57.81 -56.53
N LEU A 203 -16.23 57.05 -57.22
CA LEU A 203 -15.47 57.50 -58.37
C LEU A 203 -16.42 57.87 -59.57
N TYR A 204 -17.42 57.06 -59.80
CA TYR A 204 -18.44 57.38 -60.85
C TYR A 204 -19.26 58.62 -60.46
N ALA A 205 -19.67 58.74 -59.20
CA ALA A 205 -20.45 59.93 -58.79
C ALA A 205 -19.64 61.23 -58.90
N SER A 206 -18.35 61.22 -58.56
CA SER A 206 -17.45 62.36 -58.65
C SER A 206 -17.19 62.75 -60.12
N HIS A 207 -17.20 61.80 -61.06
CA HIS A 207 -17.11 62.10 -62.50
C HIS A 207 -18.38 62.76 -63.06
N LEU A 208 -19.54 62.41 -62.52
CA LEU A 208 -20.82 63.02 -62.95
C LEU A 208 -20.99 64.44 -62.39
N GLU A 209 -20.34 64.85 -61.37
CA GLU A 209 -20.36 66.21 -60.82
C GLU A 209 -19.43 67.19 -61.58
N GLN A 210 -18.47 66.68 -62.36
CA GLN A 210 -17.48 67.49 -63.06
C GLN A 210 -17.77 67.65 -64.56
N GLY A 211 -18.83 67.09 -65.10
CA GLY A 211 -19.31 67.22 -66.46
C GLY A 211 -20.64 67.98 -66.58
#